data_2b8ac0155c9e15584bdba31dfe8ce4ee
#
_entry.id   2b8ac0155c9e15584bdba31dfe8ce4ee
#
_cell.length_a   1.000
_cell.length_b   1.000
_cell.length_c   1.000
_cell.angle_alpha   90.00
_cell.angle_beta   90.00
_cell.angle_gamma   90.00
#
_symmetry.space_group_name_H-M   'P 1'
#
loop_
_entity.id
_entity.type
_entity.pdbx_description
1 polymer ?
#
loop_
_entity_poly.entity_id
_entity_poly.type
_entity_poly.pdbx_seq_one_letter_code
_entity_poly.pdbx_strand_id
1 'polypeptide(L)'
;MSLDGQKREMNVRRAVVLFGLVAGLAASPAFADDFKSLPEGPGRDVMVRVCAQCHSPEIAAQQKLDAQGWKDLVNQMANNGANATDAEFDTIAKYLATSFPAQ
;
A
#
# COMPACT_ATOMS: atom_id res chain seq x y z
N MET A 1 26.91 -53.50 9.78
CA MET A 1 25.52 -53.59 9.36
C MET A 1 24.69 -52.37 9.69
N SER A 2 24.93 -51.69 10.77
CA SER A 2 24.11 -50.54 11.16
C SER A 2 24.66 -49.16 10.78
N LEU A 3 25.89 -49.11 10.23
CA LEU A 3 26.55 -47.85 9.88
C LEU A 3 26.01 -47.19 8.61
N ASP A 4 25.48 -47.96 7.69
CA ASP A 4 24.92 -47.44 6.44
C ASP A 4 23.53 -46.82 6.64
N GLY A 5 22.76 -47.33 7.61
CA GLY A 5 21.48 -46.75 7.96
C GLY A 5 21.60 -45.39 8.65
N GLN A 6 22.61 -45.22 9.48
CA GLN A 6 22.83 -43.95 10.15
C GLN A 6 23.31 -42.81 9.21
N LYS A 7 24.11 -43.16 8.21
CA LYS A 7 24.56 -42.19 7.22
C LYS A 7 23.42 -41.67 6.35
N ARG A 8 22.45 -42.50 6.03
CA ARG A 8 21.26 -42.10 5.27
C ARG A 8 20.35 -41.18 6.07
N GLU A 9 20.17 -41.45 7.36
CA GLU A 9 19.33 -40.61 8.20
C GLU A 9 19.93 -39.24 8.46
N MET A 10 21.26 -39.13 8.59
CA MET A 10 21.91 -37.84 8.76
C MET A 10 21.82 -36.96 7.49
N ASN A 11 21.87 -37.58 6.32
CA ASN A 11 21.76 -36.83 5.07
C ASN A 11 20.34 -36.30 4.84
N VAL A 12 19.33 -37.06 5.21
CA VAL A 12 17.93 -36.62 5.11
C VAL A 12 17.64 -35.48 6.08
N ARG A 13 18.17 -35.52 7.29
CA ARG A 13 17.99 -34.45 8.26
C ARG A 13 18.67 -33.13 7.84
N ARG A 14 19.84 -33.24 7.23
CA ARG A 14 20.54 -32.06 6.67
C ARG A 14 19.83 -31.46 5.48
N ALA A 15 19.25 -32.28 4.61
CA ALA A 15 18.49 -31.81 3.46
C ALA A 15 17.19 -31.11 3.88
N VAL A 16 16.52 -31.57 4.92
CA VAL A 16 15.28 -30.97 5.43
C VAL A 16 15.54 -29.60 6.06
N VAL A 17 16.66 -29.43 6.75
CA VAL A 17 17.02 -28.15 7.38
C VAL A 17 17.37 -27.08 6.34
N LEU A 18 17.99 -27.46 5.24
CA LEU A 18 18.30 -26.53 4.15
C LEU A 18 17.06 -26.04 3.37
N PHE A 19 16.03 -26.86 3.30
CA PHE A 19 14.79 -26.50 2.62
C PHE A 19 13.92 -25.51 3.40
N GLY A 20 13.99 -25.54 4.75
CA GLY A 20 13.24 -24.64 5.60
C GLY A 20 13.75 -23.19 5.62
N LEU A 21 15.01 -22.94 5.24
CA LEU A 21 15.63 -21.62 5.25
C LEU A 21 15.32 -20.78 4.00
N VAL A 22 14.94 -21.40 2.88
CA VAL A 22 14.66 -20.71 1.63
C VAL A 22 13.23 -20.15 1.59
N ALA A 23 12.30 -20.73 2.34
CA ALA A 23 10.90 -20.31 2.36
C ALA A 23 10.64 -19.00 3.12
N GLY A 24 11.60 -18.51 3.93
CA GLY A 24 11.44 -17.31 4.75
C GLY A 24 11.84 -16.00 4.07
N LEU A 25 12.37 -16.04 2.84
CA LEU A 25 12.93 -14.86 2.17
C LEU A 25 12.03 -14.30 1.05
N ALA A 26 10.85 -14.86 0.84
CA ALA A 26 10.04 -14.57 -0.34
C ALA A 26 8.82 -13.69 -0.08
N ALA A 27 8.87 -12.73 0.85
CA ALA A 27 7.72 -11.89 1.10
C ALA A 27 8.12 -10.45 1.38
N SER A 28 8.25 -9.66 0.32
CA SER A 28 8.22 -8.20 0.42
C SER A 28 7.11 -7.69 -0.46
N PRO A 29 5.96 -7.28 0.10
CA PRO A 29 4.96 -6.59 -0.70
C PRO A 29 5.49 -5.21 -1.04
N ALA A 30 5.78 -4.99 -2.31
CA ALA A 30 6.17 -3.70 -2.84
C ALA A 30 4.92 -2.88 -3.17
N PHE A 31 4.18 -2.42 -2.15
CA PHE A 31 3.08 -1.48 -2.35
C PHE A 31 3.51 -0.01 -2.31
N ALA A 32 4.77 0.27 -1.92
CA ALA A 32 5.23 1.62 -1.63
C ALA A 32 5.54 2.46 -2.88
N ASP A 33 5.70 1.86 -4.07
CA ASP A 33 6.20 2.55 -5.25
C ASP A 33 5.18 2.78 -6.36
N ASP A 34 3.93 2.36 -6.16
CA ASP A 34 2.94 2.33 -7.24
C ASP A 34 2.35 3.70 -7.60
N PHE A 35 2.51 4.72 -6.75
CA PHE A 35 1.88 6.02 -6.95
C PHE A 35 2.90 7.16 -6.89
N LYS A 36 3.85 7.13 -7.81
CA LYS A 36 4.99 8.05 -7.84
C LYS A 36 4.61 9.50 -8.12
N SER A 37 3.48 9.74 -8.75
CA SER A 37 2.96 11.09 -9.01
C SER A 37 2.36 11.75 -7.77
N LEU A 38 2.17 11.00 -6.68
CA LEU A 38 1.66 11.52 -5.42
C LEU A 38 2.82 11.94 -4.52
N PRO A 39 3.02 13.25 -4.27
CA PRO A 39 4.09 13.71 -3.40
C PRO A 39 4.02 13.15 -1.99
N GLU A 40 5.16 12.93 -1.38
CA GLU A 40 5.24 12.60 0.04
C GLU A 40 4.68 13.76 0.88
N GLY A 41 4.03 13.43 1.98
CA GLY A 41 3.49 14.42 2.88
C GLY A 41 2.39 13.86 3.78
N PRO A 42 1.97 14.64 4.80
CA PRO A 42 0.89 14.22 5.70
C PRO A 42 -0.39 13.92 4.93
N GLY A 43 -0.95 12.73 5.16
CA GLY A 43 -2.21 12.30 4.54
C GLY A 43 -2.06 11.48 3.27
N ARG A 44 -0.85 11.38 2.69
CA ARG A 44 -0.62 10.55 1.50
C ARG A 44 -1.05 9.11 1.71
N ASP A 45 -0.63 8.49 2.79
CA ASP A 45 -0.92 7.08 3.07
C ASP A 45 -2.42 6.84 3.28
N VAL A 46 -3.10 7.78 3.94
CA VAL A 46 -4.55 7.72 4.12
C VAL A 46 -5.25 7.81 2.77
N MET A 47 -4.85 8.75 1.92
CA MET A 47 -5.40 8.91 0.58
C MET A 47 -5.21 7.63 -0.27
N VAL A 48 -4.00 7.09 -0.30
CA VAL A 48 -3.71 5.87 -1.07
C VAL A 48 -4.56 4.71 -0.57
N ARG A 49 -4.62 4.49 0.73
CA ARG A 49 -5.41 3.39 1.32
C ARG A 49 -6.90 3.48 1.00
N VAL A 50 -7.46 4.67 1.07
CA VAL A 50 -8.90 4.87 0.87
C VAL A 50 -9.25 4.92 -0.61
N CYS A 51 -8.53 5.70 -1.40
CA CYS A 51 -8.88 5.96 -2.80
C CYS A 51 -8.51 4.78 -3.72
N ALA A 52 -7.45 4.03 -3.42
CA ALA A 52 -7.02 2.91 -4.25
C ALA A 52 -7.95 1.70 -4.22
N GLN A 53 -8.95 1.68 -3.35
CA GLN A 53 -9.93 0.58 -3.28
C GLN A 53 -10.81 0.49 -4.53
N CYS A 54 -11.03 1.57 -5.26
CA CYS A 54 -11.94 1.62 -6.40
C CYS A 54 -11.22 1.89 -7.72
N HIS A 55 -10.27 2.80 -7.72
CA HIS A 55 -9.48 3.17 -8.90
C HIS A 55 -8.15 3.79 -8.45
N SER A 56 -7.26 4.08 -9.38
CA SER A 56 -5.99 4.71 -9.04
C SER A 56 -6.19 6.10 -8.43
N PRO A 57 -5.60 6.39 -7.27
CA PRO A 57 -5.66 7.72 -6.67
C PRO A 57 -4.95 8.80 -7.51
N GLU A 58 -4.09 8.42 -8.44
CA GLU A 58 -3.41 9.34 -9.34
C GLU A 58 -4.37 10.08 -10.29
N ILE A 59 -5.58 9.57 -10.49
CA ILE A 59 -6.63 10.26 -11.25
C ILE A 59 -6.97 11.60 -10.61
N ALA A 60 -7.05 11.66 -9.30
CA ALA A 60 -7.26 12.90 -8.57
C ALA A 60 -6.12 13.89 -8.79
N ALA A 61 -4.88 13.41 -8.86
CA ALA A 61 -3.69 14.24 -9.03
C ALA A 61 -3.67 15.03 -10.36
N GLN A 62 -4.48 14.65 -11.34
CA GLN A 62 -4.59 15.36 -12.59
C GLN A 62 -5.41 16.65 -12.48
N GLN A 63 -6.14 16.82 -11.39
CA GLN A 63 -6.91 18.04 -11.13
C GLN A 63 -6.09 19.01 -10.28
N LYS A 64 -6.39 20.29 -10.43
CA LYS A 64 -5.80 21.39 -9.66
C LYS A 64 -6.93 22.20 -9.08
N LEU A 65 -7.23 22.00 -7.83
CA LEU A 65 -8.38 22.60 -7.18
C LEU A 65 -7.96 23.40 -5.95
N ASP A 66 -8.76 24.42 -5.60
CA ASP A 66 -8.62 25.08 -4.32
C ASP A 66 -9.08 24.17 -3.17
N ALA A 67 -8.92 24.61 -1.93
CA ALA A 67 -9.25 23.82 -0.76
C ALA A 67 -10.74 23.43 -0.75
N GLN A 68 -11.63 24.29 -1.16
CA GLN A 68 -13.06 23.98 -1.21
C GLN A 68 -13.37 22.97 -2.33
N GLY A 69 -12.77 23.13 -3.50
CA GLY A 69 -12.93 22.20 -4.60
C GLY A 69 -12.46 20.79 -4.24
N TRP A 70 -11.34 20.66 -3.55
CA TRP A 70 -10.88 19.37 -3.05
C TRP A 70 -11.83 18.75 -2.01
N LYS A 71 -12.37 19.58 -1.12
CA LYS A 71 -13.34 19.14 -0.13
C LYS A 71 -14.61 18.60 -0.80
N ASP A 72 -15.11 19.30 -1.80
CA ASP A 72 -16.29 18.89 -2.55
C ASP A 72 -16.05 17.59 -3.30
N LEU A 73 -14.88 17.44 -3.93
CA LEU A 73 -14.50 16.20 -4.62
C LEU A 73 -14.43 15.01 -3.65
N VAL A 74 -13.79 15.18 -2.51
CA VAL A 74 -13.69 14.11 -1.49
C VAL A 74 -15.08 13.73 -0.97
N ASN A 75 -15.95 14.70 -0.74
CA ASN A 75 -17.33 14.44 -0.34
C ASN A 75 -18.09 13.64 -1.41
N GLN A 76 -17.85 13.95 -2.68
CA GLN A 76 -18.45 13.19 -3.78
C GLN A 76 -17.97 11.73 -3.78
N MET A 77 -16.68 11.49 -3.52
CA MET A 77 -16.14 10.12 -3.43
C MET A 77 -16.73 9.38 -2.21
N ALA A 78 -16.90 10.06 -1.09
CA ALA A 78 -17.58 9.49 0.07
C ALA A 78 -19.03 9.08 -0.26
N ASN A 79 -19.76 9.94 -0.96
CA ASN A 79 -21.13 9.64 -1.40
C ASN A 79 -21.18 8.48 -2.42
N ASN A 80 -20.11 8.29 -3.18
CA ASN A 80 -20.01 7.19 -4.15
C ASN A 80 -19.56 5.87 -3.51
N GLY A 81 -19.34 5.84 -2.21
CA GLY A 81 -19.05 4.62 -1.47
C GLY A 81 -17.61 4.47 -0.97
N ALA A 82 -16.78 5.49 -1.06
CA ALA A 82 -15.46 5.46 -0.43
C ALA A 82 -15.61 5.26 1.08
N ASN A 83 -14.82 4.34 1.63
CA ASN A 83 -14.94 3.92 3.03
C ASN A 83 -13.81 4.51 3.87
N ALA A 84 -14.14 5.53 4.64
CA ALA A 84 -13.23 6.19 5.57
C ALA A 84 -14.03 6.92 6.64
N THR A 85 -13.36 7.34 7.70
CA THR A 85 -13.97 8.22 8.71
C THR A 85 -13.99 9.67 8.20
N ASP A 86 -14.81 10.52 8.82
CA ASP A 86 -14.85 11.94 8.50
C ASP A 86 -13.47 12.60 8.69
N ALA A 87 -12.75 12.22 9.76
CA ALA A 87 -11.39 12.71 10.01
C ALA A 87 -10.41 12.29 8.91
N GLU A 88 -10.54 11.09 8.39
CA GLU A 88 -9.73 10.61 7.27
C GLU A 88 -10.04 11.34 5.98
N PHE A 89 -11.30 11.61 5.68
CA PHE A 89 -11.70 12.43 4.53
C PHE A 89 -11.15 13.85 4.63
N ASP A 90 -11.18 14.47 5.81
CA ASP A 90 -10.57 15.78 6.04
C ASP A 90 -9.05 15.75 5.80
N THR A 91 -8.38 14.70 6.26
CA THR A 91 -6.95 14.49 6.04
C THR A 91 -6.62 14.37 4.57
N ILE A 92 -7.42 13.63 3.81
CA ILE A 92 -7.27 13.47 2.36
C ILE A 92 -7.46 14.81 1.65
N ALA A 93 -8.50 15.55 2.00
CA ALA A 93 -8.76 16.86 1.38
C ALA A 93 -7.61 17.86 1.62
N LYS A 94 -7.06 17.87 2.83
CA LYS A 94 -5.88 18.71 3.16
C LYS A 94 -4.63 18.30 2.37
N TYR A 95 -4.39 17.01 2.25
CA TYR A 95 -3.26 16.49 1.46
C TYR A 95 -3.39 16.95 0.00
N LEU A 96 -4.55 16.79 -0.59
CA LEU A 96 -4.82 17.18 -1.99
C LEU A 96 -4.69 18.69 -2.19
N ALA A 97 -5.23 19.49 -1.28
CA ALA A 97 -5.13 20.94 -1.37
C ALA A 97 -3.68 21.44 -1.26
N THR A 98 -2.86 20.76 -0.47
CA THR A 98 -1.44 21.10 -0.31
C THR A 98 -0.61 20.64 -1.50
N SER A 99 -0.87 19.44 -2.01
CA SER A 99 -0.06 18.80 -3.06
C SER A 99 -0.46 19.22 -4.48
N PHE A 100 -1.73 19.52 -4.69
CA PHE A 100 -2.29 19.85 -6.00
C PHE A 100 -3.18 21.10 -5.92
N PRO A 101 -2.63 22.25 -5.55
CA PRO A 101 -3.40 23.48 -5.43
C PRO A 101 -3.88 24.00 -6.80
N ALA A 102 -4.89 24.85 -6.77
CA ALA A 102 -5.32 25.58 -7.96
C ALA A 102 -4.18 26.41 -8.55
N GLN A 103 -4.14 26.50 -9.86
CA GLN A 103 -3.14 27.29 -10.59
C GLN A 103 -3.61 28.73 -10.80
#